data_4880dfef3871ee2701998491a3347e1e
#
_entry.id   4880dfef3871ee2701998491a3347e1e
#
_cell.length_a   1.000
_cell.length_b   1.000
_cell.length_c   1.000
_cell.angle_alpha   90.00
_cell.angle_beta   90.00
_cell.angle_gamma   90.00
#
_symmetry.space_group_name_H-M   'P 1'
#
loop_
_entity.id
_entity.type
_entity.pdbx_description
1 polymer ?
#
loop_
_entity_poly.entity_id
_entity_poly.type
_entity_poly.pdbx_seq_one_letter_code
_entity_poly.pdbx_strand_id
1 'polypeptide(L)'
;MSDGLDVIVVDDDPGICEIITELIESFYTWGKVYSFSNPDKAIAFCLEREIGVAIFVIDVFLGGLSGFYFLDAIEQKYPTAHEDTIIISGNASDDVVNMCLASNVNYLLEKPLKPYALQLAVRAITAKYLEFAKKLLKDEQYAEDVARL
;
A
#
# COMPACT_ATOMS: atom_id res chain seq x y z
N MET A 1 8.43 -4.90 -18.27
CA MET A 1 8.50 -4.05 -17.08
C MET A 1 7.15 -3.37 -16.90
N SER A 2 6.61 -3.38 -15.71
CA SER A 2 5.35 -2.69 -15.43
C SER A 2 5.64 -1.19 -15.28
N ASP A 3 4.94 -0.37 -16.04
CA ASP A 3 5.03 1.08 -15.90
C ASP A 3 4.11 1.62 -14.82
N GLY A 4 3.43 0.72 -14.13
CA GLY A 4 2.47 1.07 -13.09
C GLY A 4 2.97 0.79 -11.69
N LEU A 5 2.03 0.78 -10.76
CA LEU A 5 2.28 0.65 -9.34
C LEU A 5 1.62 -0.65 -8.86
N ASP A 6 2.42 -1.57 -8.35
CA ASP A 6 1.91 -2.86 -7.85
C ASP A 6 1.26 -2.68 -6.48
N VAL A 7 0.35 -3.59 -6.17
CA VAL A 7 -0.36 -3.62 -4.88
C VAL A 7 0.07 -4.87 -4.11
N ILE A 8 0.44 -4.69 -2.85
CA ILE A 8 0.84 -5.78 -1.98
C ILE A 8 -0.15 -5.88 -0.82
N VAL A 9 -0.82 -7.02 -0.74
CA VAL A 9 -1.85 -7.31 0.26
C VAL A 9 -1.28 -8.26 1.29
N VAL A 10 -1.39 -7.91 2.57
CA VAL A 10 -0.93 -8.78 3.67
C VAL A 10 -2.04 -8.90 4.70
N ASP A 11 -2.51 -10.12 4.91
CA ASP A 11 -3.56 -10.45 5.88
C ASP A 11 -3.34 -11.90 6.29
N ASP A 12 -3.36 -12.22 7.59
CA ASP A 12 -3.09 -13.57 8.07
C ASP A 12 -4.19 -14.59 7.70
N ASP A 13 -5.33 -14.13 7.22
CA ASP A 13 -6.41 -14.97 6.73
C ASP A 13 -6.33 -15.09 5.18
N PRO A 14 -6.04 -16.28 4.63
CA PRO A 14 -5.95 -16.45 3.17
C PRO A 14 -7.26 -16.13 2.45
N GLY A 15 -8.40 -16.38 3.09
CA GLY A 15 -9.71 -16.07 2.50
C GLY A 15 -9.90 -14.56 2.33
N ILE A 16 -9.47 -13.78 3.30
CA ILE A 16 -9.51 -12.32 3.22
C ILE A 16 -8.54 -11.82 2.14
N CYS A 17 -7.35 -12.38 2.05
CA CYS A 17 -6.39 -12.06 0.99
C CYS A 17 -7.02 -12.22 -0.40
N GLU A 18 -7.74 -13.34 -0.60
CA GLU A 18 -8.40 -13.62 -1.87
C GLU A 18 -9.50 -12.60 -2.17
N ILE A 19 -10.32 -12.28 -1.20
CA ILE A 19 -11.40 -11.30 -1.35
C ILE A 19 -10.82 -9.92 -1.70
N ILE A 20 -9.82 -9.46 -0.97
CA ILE A 20 -9.20 -8.16 -1.22
C ILE A 20 -8.57 -8.13 -2.62
N THR A 21 -7.86 -9.18 -2.99
CA THR A 21 -7.23 -9.29 -4.32
C THR A 21 -8.27 -9.19 -5.43
N GLU A 22 -9.36 -9.95 -5.33
CA GLU A 22 -10.43 -9.92 -6.33
C GLU A 22 -11.07 -8.53 -6.42
N LEU A 23 -11.32 -7.89 -5.28
CA LEU A 23 -11.89 -6.54 -5.25
C LEU A 23 -10.97 -5.56 -5.99
N ILE A 24 -9.68 -5.58 -5.68
CA ILE A 24 -8.73 -4.65 -6.29
C ILE A 24 -8.60 -4.93 -7.78
N GLU A 25 -8.49 -6.18 -8.18
CA GLU A 25 -8.37 -6.56 -9.60
C GLU A 25 -9.60 -6.17 -10.42
N SER A 26 -10.76 -6.01 -9.78
CA SER A 26 -11.98 -5.61 -10.48
C SER A 26 -11.98 -4.17 -10.95
N PHE A 27 -11.14 -3.30 -10.39
CA PHE A 27 -11.12 -1.87 -10.76
C PHE A 27 -9.71 -1.34 -11.05
N TYR A 28 -8.65 -2.08 -10.74
CA TYR A 28 -7.28 -1.60 -10.82
C TYR A 28 -6.50 -2.38 -11.86
N THR A 29 -5.98 -1.68 -12.88
CA THR A 29 -5.25 -2.30 -13.99
C THR A 29 -3.85 -1.73 -14.18
N TRP A 30 -3.41 -0.78 -13.32
CA TRP A 30 -2.13 -0.10 -13.47
C TRP A 30 -0.97 -0.81 -12.77
N GLY A 31 -1.15 -2.04 -12.38
CA GLY A 31 -0.13 -2.87 -11.78
C GLY A 31 -0.70 -4.23 -11.41
N LYS A 32 0.17 -5.07 -10.88
CA LYS A 32 -0.22 -6.40 -10.41
C LYS A 32 -0.58 -6.36 -8.93
N VAL A 33 -1.40 -7.31 -8.50
CA VAL A 33 -1.75 -7.49 -7.09
C VAL A 33 -1.09 -8.77 -6.59
N TYR A 34 -0.30 -8.63 -5.54
CA TYR A 34 0.34 -9.75 -4.86
C TYR A 34 -0.24 -9.86 -3.46
N SER A 35 -0.60 -11.07 -3.02
CA SER A 35 -1.16 -11.25 -1.68
C SER A 35 -0.37 -12.30 -0.90
N PHE A 36 -0.26 -12.06 0.41
CA PHE A 36 0.48 -12.92 1.32
C PHE A 36 -0.30 -13.10 2.61
N SER A 37 -0.48 -14.35 3.03
CA SER A 37 -1.05 -14.66 4.34
C SER A 37 0.04 -14.87 5.41
N ASN A 38 1.31 -14.84 5.01
CA ASN A 38 2.45 -14.95 5.92
C ASN A 38 3.27 -13.66 5.83
N PRO A 39 3.35 -12.87 6.92
CA PRO A 39 4.07 -11.60 6.89
C PRO A 39 5.56 -11.73 6.62
N ASP A 40 6.21 -12.81 7.06
CA ASP A 40 7.64 -13.01 6.79
C ASP A 40 7.91 -13.21 5.32
N LYS A 41 7.03 -13.95 4.63
CA LYS A 41 7.12 -14.12 3.17
C LYS A 41 6.88 -12.82 2.45
N ALA A 42 5.95 -12.01 2.93
CA ALA A 42 5.68 -10.69 2.36
C ALA A 42 6.90 -9.77 2.51
N ILE A 43 7.52 -9.75 3.66
CA ILE A 43 8.74 -8.97 3.90
C ILE A 43 9.85 -9.41 2.94
N ALA A 44 10.10 -10.70 2.84
CA ALA A 44 11.12 -11.23 1.93
C ALA A 44 10.86 -10.84 0.48
N PHE A 45 9.62 -10.97 0.03
CA PHE A 45 9.22 -10.57 -1.31
C PHE A 45 9.49 -9.09 -1.57
N CYS A 46 9.09 -8.23 -0.64
CA CYS A 46 9.29 -6.79 -0.75
C CYS A 46 10.77 -6.42 -0.81
N LEU A 47 11.60 -7.03 0.03
CA LEU A 47 13.02 -6.72 0.08
C LEU A 47 13.79 -7.20 -1.15
N GLU A 48 13.29 -8.22 -1.84
CA GLU A 48 13.93 -8.77 -3.05
C GLU A 48 13.56 -8.02 -4.32
N ARG A 49 12.45 -7.25 -4.32
CA ARG A 49 12.05 -6.51 -5.51
C ARG A 49 13.05 -5.39 -5.81
N GLU A 50 13.22 -5.07 -7.10
CA GLU A 50 14.07 -3.98 -7.53
C GLU A 50 13.42 -2.62 -7.27
N ILE A 51 12.09 -2.55 -7.39
CA ILE A 51 11.32 -1.31 -7.25
C ILE A 51 10.97 -1.11 -5.78
N GLY A 52 11.23 0.08 -5.27
CA GLY A 52 10.99 0.46 -3.88
C GLY A 52 9.73 1.30 -3.66
N VAL A 53 8.71 1.13 -4.50
CA VAL A 53 7.39 1.74 -4.34
C VAL A 53 6.31 0.71 -4.61
N ALA A 54 5.22 0.79 -3.86
CA ALA A 54 4.04 -0.05 -4.04
C ALA A 54 2.90 0.52 -3.21
N ILE A 55 1.67 0.10 -3.51
CA ILE A 55 0.53 0.35 -2.65
C ILE A 55 0.42 -0.85 -1.71
N PHE A 56 0.28 -0.59 -0.41
CA PHE A 56 0.14 -1.65 0.59
C PHE A 56 -1.27 -1.67 1.15
N VAL A 57 -1.85 -2.86 1.23
CA VAL A 57 -3.15 -3.09 1.87
C VAL A 57 -2.91 -4.12 2.96
N ILE A 58 -2.89 -3.69 4.21
CA ILE A 58 -2.33 -4.47 5.31
C ILE A 58 -3.27 -4.52 6.50
N ASP A 59 -3.54 -5.72 7.01
CA ASP A 59 -4.27 -5.90 8.26
C ASP A 59 -3.41 -5.41 9.43
N VAL A 60 -4.05 -4.78 10.41
CA VAL A 60 -3.41 -4.38 11.66
C VAL A 60 -2.80 -5.57 12.38
N PHE A 61 -3.52 -6.71 12.40
CA PHE A 61 -3.06 -7.92 13.10
C PHE A 61 -2.66 -8.99 12.11
N LEU A 62 -1.38 -9.36 12.13
CA LEU A 62 -0.80 -10.35 11.23
C LEU A 62 -0.28 -11.57 12.01
N GLY A 63 -1.14 -12.13 12.87
CA GLY A 63 -0.74 -13.20 13.76
C GLY A 63 0.13 -12.66 14.89
N GLY A 64 1.40 -13.00 14.92
CA GLY A 64 2.33 -12.56 15.98
C GLY A 64 2.86 -11.14 15.83
N LEU A 65 2.57 -10.45 14.73
CA LEU A 65 3.03 -9.08 14.51
C LEU A 65 1.89 -8.14 14.10
N SER A 66 2.15 -6.84 14.16
CA SER A 66 1.23 -5.83 13.64
C SER A 66 1.58 -5.45 12.21
N GLY A 67 0.60 -4.88 11.49
CA GLY A 67 0.84 -4.30 10.18
C GLY A 67 1.84 -3.15 10.23
N PHE A 68 1.89 -2.42 11.32
CA PHE A 68 2.87 -1.34 11.51
C PHE A 68 4.30 -1.86 11.63
N TYR A 69 4.48 -2.99 12.30
CA TYR A 69 5.77 -3.66 12.36
C TYR A 69 6.23 -4.09 10.95
N PHE A 70 5.31 -4.62 10.16
CA PHE A 70 5.58 -4.98 8.77
C PHE A 70 6.12 -3.78 7.99
N LEU A 71 5.47 -2.63 8.12
CA LEU A 71 5.88 -1.40 7.43
C LEU A 71 7.28 -0.95 7.86
N ASP A 72 7.58 -1.01 9.16
CA ASP A 72 8.90 -0.67 9.66
C ASP A 72 9.97 -1.59 9.09
N ALA A 73 9.67 -2.87 8.92
CA ALA A 73 10.61 -3.86 8.40
C ALA A 73 11.03 -3.59 6.95
N ILE A 74 10.19 -2.90 6.16
CA ILE A 74 10.47 -2.63 4.75
C ILE A 74 10.77 -1.16 4.47
N GLU A 75 10.76 -0.31 5.47
CA GLU A 75 10.83 1.15 5.34
C GLU A 75 12.08 1.64 4.60
N GLN A 76 13.24 1.02 4.85
CA GLN A 76 14.48 1.45 4.20
C GLN A 76 14.42 1.30 2.68
N LYS A 77 13.77 0.24 2.20
CA LYS A 77 13.61 0.01 0.78
C LYS A 77 12.42 0.77 0.18
N TYR A 78 11.37 0.97 0.99
CA TYR A 78 10.13 1.64 0.58
C TYR A 78 9.92 2.89 1.43
N PRO A 79 10.65 3.97 1.17
CA PRO A 79 10.62 5.14 2.05
C PRO A 79 9.26 5.84 2.12
N THR A 80 8.39 5.65 1.15
CA THR A 80 7.03 6.22 1.16
C THR A 80 5.96 5.19 1.53
N ALA A 81 6.34 4.01 2.02
CA ALA A 81 5.39 2.93 2.31
C ALA A 81 4.25 3.36 3.23
N HIS A 82 4.57 4.09 4.30
CA HIS A 82 3.55 4.50 5.28
C HIS A 82 2.47 5.38 4.62
N GLU A 83 2.87 6.29 3.75
CA GLU A 83 1.95 7.18 3.03
C GLU A 83 1.15 6.44 1.95
N ASP A 84 1.66 5.31 1.47
CA ASP A 84 1.06 4.52 0.40
C ASP A 84 0.37 3.26 0.94
N THR A 85 0.04 3.26 2.23
CA THR A 85 -0.57 2.13 2.91
C THR A 85 -2.02 2.39 3.27
N ILE A 86 -2.84 1.36 3.08
CA ILE A 86 -4.21 1.28 3.56
C ILE A 86 -4.22 0.22 4.66
N ILE A 87 -4.47 0.64 5.90
CA ILE A 87 -4.60 -0.28 7.02
C ILE A 87 -6.04 -0.77 7.09
N ILE A 88 -6.20 -2.07 7.30
CA ILE A 88 -7.50 -2.71 7.45
C ILE A 88 -7.60 -3.29 8.86
N SER A 89 -8.70 -3.05 9.53
CA SER A 89 -8.90 -3.49 10.91
C SER A 89 -10.28 -4.08 11.12
N GLY A 90 -10.36 -5.18 11.86
CA GLY A 90 -11.64 -5.73 12.31
C GLY A 90 -12.27 -4.87 13.39
N ASN A 91 -11.48 -4.03 14.05
CA ASN A 91 -11.94 -3.11 15.09
C ASN A 91 -11.06 -1.86 15.08
N ALA A 92 -11.57 -0.79 14.49
CA ALA A 92 -10.87 0.49 14.42
C ALA A 92 -11.05 1.24 15.75
N SER A 93 -10.24 0.87 16.74
CA SER A 93 -10.22 1.52 18.05
C SER A 93 -9.41 2.83 18.00
N ASP A 94 -9.52 3.62 19.08
CA ASP A 94 -8.72 4.84 19.23
C ASP A 94 -7.21 4.54 19.17
N ASP A 95 -6.78 3.39 19.70
CA ASP A 95 -5.38 2.98 19.65
C ASP A 95 -4.90 2.78 18.21
N VAL A 96 -5.72 2.14 17.38
CA VAL A 96 -5.40 1.93 15.96
C VAL A 96 -5.34 3.27 15.22
N VAL A 97 -6.29 4.16 15.47
CA VAL A 97 -6.30 5.51 14.89
C VAL A 97 -5.03 6.26 15.28
N ASN A 98 -4.66 6.23 16.55
CA ASN A 98 -3.47 6.91 17.05
C ASN A 98 -2.19 6.34 16.41
N MET A 99 -2.11 5.03 16.22
CA MET A 99 -0.98 4.40 15.54
C MET A 99 -0.88 4.83 14.08
N CYS A 100 -2.01 4.94 13.40
CA CYS A 100 -2.03 5.45 12.02
C CYS A 100 -1.48 6.87 11.96
N LEU A 101 -1.94 7.74 12.85
CA LEU A 101 -1.47 9.13 12.91
C LEU A 101 0.03 9.20 13.22
N ALA A 102 0.49 8.43 14.20
CA ALA A 102 1.90 8.42 14.58
C ALA A 102 2.81 7.87 13.48
N SER A 103 2.28 6.99 12.63
CA SER A 103 3.04 6.32 11.56
C SER A 103 2.85 6.97 10.19
N ASN A 104 2.14 8.09 10.11
CA ASN A 104 1.83 8.77 8.83
C ASN A 104 1.04 7.90 7.85
N VAL A 105 0.22 6.99 8.36
CA VAL A 105 -0.73 6.22 7.57
C VAL A 105 -2.03 7.02 7.47
N ASN A 106 -2.49 7.27 6.25
CA ASN A 106 -3.62 8.15 6.01
C ASN A 106 -4.93 7.42 5.72
N TYR A 107 -4.89 6.10 5.57
CA TYR A 107 -6.07 5.33 5.17
C TYR A 107 -6.30 4.19 6.14
N LEU A 108 -7.47 4.18 6.76
CA LEU A 108 -7.89 3.14 7.68
C LEU A 108 -9.30 2.70 7.31
N LEU A 109 -9.46 1.42 6.99
CA LEU A 109 -10.75 0.84 6.63
C LEU A 109 -11.11 -0.26 7.64
N GLU A 110 -12.39 -0.32 8.02
CA GLU A 110 -12.92 -1.36 8.90
C GLU A 110 -13.49 -2.54 8.12
N LYS A 111 -13.35 -3.73 8.68
CA LYS A 111 -14.03 -4.93 8.17
C LYS A 111 -15.50 -4.93 8.68
N PRO A 112 -16.46 -5.37 7.88
CA PRO A 112 -16.33 -5.89 6.50
C PRO A 112 -16.03 -4.77 5.51
N LEU A 113 -15.13 -5.06 4.57
CA LEU A 113 -14.68 -4.05 3.60
C LEU A 113 -15.80 -3.67 2.64
N LYS A 114 -15.95 -2.37 2.45
CA LYS A 114 -16.84 -1.82 1.44
C LYS A 114 -16.04 -1.59 0.18
N PRO A 115 -16.45 -2.16 -0.96
CA PRO A 115 -15.68 -2.03 -2.21
C PRO A 115 -15.37 -0.59 -2.60
N TYR A 116 -16.34 0.32 -2.44
CA TYR A 116 -16.12 1.73 -2.80
C TYR A 116 -15.07 2.41 -1.93
N ALA A 117 -14.99 2.03 -0.65
CA ALA A 117 -14.00 2.62 0.27
C ALA A 117 -12.58 2.18 -0.09
N LEU A 118 -12.40 0.91 -0.41
CA LEU A 118 -11.14 0.37 -0.87
C LEU A 118 -10.73 1.01 -2.21
N GLN A 119 -11.67 1.10 -3.14
CA GLN A 119 -11.44 1.72 -4.45
C GLN A 119 -11.00 3.17 -4.31
N LEU A 120 -11.68 3.94 -3.47
CA LEU A 120 -11.35 5.36 -3.26
C LEU A 120 -9.92 5.50 -2.70
N ALA A 121 -9.55 4.68 -1.71
CA ALA A 121 -8.23 4.74 -1.11
C ALA A 121 -7.12 4.37 -2.11
N VAL A 122 -7.31 3.29 -2.86
CA VAL A 122 -6.34 2.87 -3.90
C VAL A 122 -6.20 3.96 -4.96
N ARG A 123 -7.30 4.51 -5.42
CA ARG A 123 -7.28 5.57 -6.45
C ARG A 123 -6.67 6.86 -5.95
N ALA A 124 -6.86 7.19 -4.68
CA ALA A 124 -6.25 8.39 -4.10
C ALA A 124 -4.72 8.29 -4.10
N ILE A 125 -4.18 7.12 -3.73
CA ILE A 125 -2.73 6.88 -3.78
C ILE A 125 -2.23 6.91 -5.22
N THR A 126 -2.93 6.23 -6.12
CA THR A 126 -2.57 6.17 -7.54
C THR A 126 -2.56 7.56 -8.18
N ALA A 127 -3.56 8.39 -7.85
CA ALA A 127 -3.67 9.74 -8.40
C ALA A 127 -2.46 10.61 -8.06
N LYS A 128 -1.90 10.45 -6.88
CA LYS A 128 -0.69 11.16 -6.46
C LYS A 128 0.48 10.88 -7.43
N TYR A 129 0.69 9.63 -7.78
CA TYR A 129 1.75 9.22 -8.69
C TYR A 129 1.49 9.66 -10.14
N LEU A 130 0.23 9.60 -10.58
CA LEU A 130 -0.14 10.04 -11.91
C LEU A 130 0.04 11.55 -12.07
N GLU A 131 -0.30 12.34 -11.07
CA GLU A 131 -0.09 13.79 -11.11
C GLU A 131 1.41 14.14 -11.16
N PHE A 132 2.23 13.42 -10.40
CA PHE A 132 3.68 13.60 -10.43
C PHE A 132 4.23 13.28 -11.84
N ALA A 133 3.80 12.17 -12.43
CA ALA A 133 4.22 11.77 -13.78
C ALA A 133 3.81 12.81 -14.83
N LYS A 134 2.60 13.37 -14.72
CA LYS A 134 2.13 14.42 -15.62
C LYS A 134 2.99 15.67 -15.53
N LYS A 135 3.40 16.06 -14.34
CA LYS A 135 4.30 17.21 -14.16
C LYS A 135 5.64 16.98 -14.85
N LEU A 136 6.22 15.78 -14.69
CA LEU A 136 7.48 15.44 -15.34
C LEU A 136 7.39 15.52 -16.87
N LEU A 137 6.24 15.18 -17.44
CA LEU A 137 6.05 15.19 -18.88
C LEU A 137 5.77 16.58 -19.45
N LYS A 138 5.20 17.48 -18.64
CA LYS A 138 4.74 18.79 -19.12
C LYS A 138 5.73 19.94 -18.85
N ASP A 139 6.57 19.79 -17.84
CA ASP A 139 7.45 20.85 -17.35
C ASP A 139 8.90 20.37 -17.37
N GLU A 140 9.64 20.78 -18.40
CA GLU A 140 11.05 20.41 -18.57
C GLU A 140 11.91 20.88 -17.39
N GLN A 141 11.67 22.08 -16.89
CA GLN A 141 12.41 22.61 -15.75
C GLN A 141 12.17 21.78 -14.50
N TYR A 142 10.91 21.40 -14.26
CA TYR A 142 10.55 20.55 -13.12
C TYR A 142 11.22 19.18 -13.23
N ALA A 143 11.22 18.59 -14.43
CA ALA A 143 11.86 17.30 -14.66
C ALA A 143 13.37 17.38 -14.44
N GLU A 144 14.02 18.46 -14.90
CA GLU A 144 15.45 18.68 -14.68
C GLU A 144 15.77 18.83 -13.19
N ASP A 145 14.97 19.60 -12.46
CA ASP A 145 15.15 19.81 -11.03
C ASP A 145 15.04 18.50 -10.24
N VAL A 146 14.05 17.67 -10.60
CA VAL A 146 13.87 16.36 -9.96
C VAL A 146 15.07 15.45 -10.28
N ALA A 147 15.58 15.47 -11.51
CA ALA A 147 16.71 14.64 -11.91
C ALA A 147 18.00 14.99 -11.16
N ARG A 148 18.10 16.19 -10.61
CA ARG A 148 19.28 16.64 -9.83
C ARG A 148 19.21 16.23 -8.36
N LEU A 149 18.06 15.75 -7.90
CA LEU A 149 17.92 15.26 -6.53
C LEU A 149 18.55 13.87 -6.38
#